data_62f2841a6eb4c7c865befd71b55592d1
#
_entry.id   62f2841a6eb4c7c865befd71b55592d1
#
_cell.length_a   1.000
_cell.length_b   1.000
_cell.length_c   1.000
_cell.angle_alpha   90.00
_cell.angle_beta   90.00
_cell.angle_gamma   90.00
#
_symmetry.space_group_name_H-M   'P 1'
#
loop_
_entity.id
_entity.type
_entity.pdbx_description
1 polymer ?
#
loop_
_entity_poly.entity_id
_entity_poly.type
_entity_poly.pdbx_seq_one_letter_code
_entity_poly.pdbx_strand_id
1 'polypeptide(L)'
;KNFKIAANAGLWLNDPDVDAITRLSQKIKVNSYKLKKNFHLGPKIWSPFNSQNTALIGESIPAYFLSPHVGRMDDIYASYIYKKICDHLRFNISYGYPLVRQDRNDHNIWNDLDLEKNYHYFLEDFLNILEEIKIDKKNNNFYSATINLINKLETKINKKNFEPKKLKCFKYFIKGYKIWLQSIKKIR
;
A
#
# COMPACT_ATOMS: atom_id res chain seq x y z
N LYS A 1 -2.36 -22.64 13.26
CA LYS A 1 -2.69 -21.33 13.87
C LYS A 1 -3.68 -20.66 12.96
N ASN A 2 -4.89 -20.33 13.45
CA ASN A 2 -5.87 -19.55 12.71
C ASN A 2 -5.37 -18.11 12.62
N PHE A 3 -4.96 -17.70 11.43
CA PHE A 3 -4.60 -16.32 11.15
C PHE A 3 -5.87 -15.52 10.82
N LYS A 4 -6.00 -14.33 11.39
CA LYS A 4 -7.05 -13.39 11.02
C LYS A 4 -6.66 -12.71 9.71
N ILE A 5 -7.57 -12.61 8.76
CA ILE A 5 -7.39 -11.90 7.49
C ILE A 5 -7.94 -10.49 7.65
N ALA A 6 -7.12 -9.49 7.38
CA ALA A 6 -7.51 -8.08 7.41
C ALA A 6 -7.87 -7.53 6.04
N ALA A 7 -7.25 -8.04 4.99
CA ALA A 7 -7.52 -7.68 3.61
C ALA A 7 -7.56 -8.91 2.71
N ASN A 8 -8.42 -8.86 1.71
CA ASN A 8 -8.43 -9.81 0.60
C ASN A 8 -8.20 -9.04 -0.70
N ALA A 9 -6.99 -9.15 -1.23
CA ALA A 9 -6.58 -8.55 -2.49
C ALA A 9 -6.82 -9.56 -3.62
N GLY A 10 -7.86 -9.31 -4.42
CA GLY A 10 -8.21 -10.15 -5.56
C GLY A 10 -7.31 -9.87 -6.76
N LEU A 11 -6.98 -10.92 -7.51
CA LEU A 11 -6.31 -10.82 -8.80
C LEU A 11 -7.32 -10.50 -9.91
N TRP A 12 -6.85 -10.18 -11.12
CA TRP A 12 -7.70 -9.86 -12.27
C TRP A 12 -7.46 -10.79 -13.43
N LEU A 13 -8.48 -10.94 -14.25
CA LEU A 13 -8.35 -11.50 -15.59
C LEU A 13 -8.25 -10.37 -16.62
N ASN A 14 -7.73 -10.69 -17.79
CA ASN A 14 -7.54 -9.88 -18.99
C ASN A 14 -6.42 -8.84 -18.83
N ASP A 15 -6.71 -7.58 -18.54
CA ASP A 15 -5.75 -6.48 -18.43
C ASP A 15 -5.46 -6.16 -16.94
N PRO A 16 -4.49 -6.85 -16.30
CA PRO A 16 -4.21 -6.60 -14.89
C PRO A 16 -3.67 -5.18 -14.69
N ASP A 17 -3.94 -4.60 -13.54
CA ASP A 17 -3.42 -3.29 -13.20
C ASP A 17 -1.95 -3.40 -12.79
N VAL A 18 -1.08 -3.10 -13.75
CA VAL A 18 0.37 -3.07 -13.57
C VAL A 18 0.89 -1.68 -13.93
N ASP A 19 2.05 -1.33 -13.39
CA ASP A 19 2.70 -0.04 -13.60
C ASP A 19 3.12 0.19 -15.06
N ALA A 20 3.43 1.46 -15.38
CA ALA A 20 3.80 1.86 -16.74
C ALA A 20 5.11 1.21 -17.22
N ILE A 21 6.08 0.99 -16.34
CA ILE A 21 7.35 0.34 -16.68
C ILE A 21 7.09 -1.09 -17.16
N THR A 22 6.28 -1.82 -16.42
CA THR A 22 5.88 -3.18 -16.77
C THR A 22 5.15 -3.22 -18.12
N ARG A 23 4.23 -2.28 -18.37
CA ARG A 23 3.50 -2.19 -19.65
C ARG A 23 4.37 -1.80 -20.84
N LEU A 24 5.37 -0.95 -20.64
CA LEU A 24 6.33 -0.60 -21.69
C LEU A 24 7.27 -1.76 -22.02
N SER A 25 7.62 -2.58 -21.02
CA SER A 25 8.55 -3.69 -21.19
C SER A 25 7.92 -4.92 -21.86
N GLN A 26 6.62 -5.16 -21.65
CA GLN A 26 5.94 -6.35 -22.16
C GLN A 26 4.42 -6.17 -22.26
N LYS A 27 3.83 -6.88 -23.23
CA LYS A 27 2.37 -6.97 -23.33
C LYS A 27 1.86 -8.01 -22.34
N ILE A 28 1.01 -7.58 -21.40
CA ILE A 28 0.44 -8.46 -20.39
C ILE A 28 -1.04 -8.67 -20.66
N LYS A 29 -1.44 -9.94 -20.76
CA LYS A 29 -2.83 -10.39 -20.69
C LYS A 29 -2.90 -11.65 -19.85
N VAL A 30 -3.84 -11.70 -18.93
CA VAL A 30 -4.02 -12.83 -18.01
C VAL A 30 -5.32 -13.53 -18.34
N ASN A 31 -5.25 -14.70 -18.96
CA ASN A 31 -6.44 -15.48 -19.34
C ASN A 31 -6.90 -16.40 -18.21
N SER A 32 -5.99 -16.87 -17.38
CA SER A 32 -6.30 -17.77 -16.26
C SER A 32 -5.18 -17.76 -15.22
N TYR A 33 -5.50 -18.23 -14.03
CA TYR A 33 -4.52 -18.50 -12.98
C TYR A 33 -4.52 -20.00 -12.62
N LYS A 34 -3.34 -20.55 -12.41
CA LYS A 34 -3.19 -21.92 -11.90
C LYS A 34 -3.47 -22.03 -10.40
N LEU A 35 -3.77 -20.93 -9.73
CA LEU A 35 -4.09 -20.89 -8.30
C LEU A 35 -5.42 -21.60 -8.03
N LYS A 36 -5.38 -22.63 -7.20
CA LYS A 36 -6.59 -23.34 -6.75
C LYS A 36 -7.15 -22.81 -5.43
N LYS A 37 -6.37 -22.02 -4.70
CA LYS A 37 -6.72 -21.48 -3.39
C LYS A 37 -6.11 -20.10 -3.22
N ASN A 38 -6.73 -19.29 -2.36
CA ASN A 38 -6.12 -18.05 -1.90
C ASN A 38 -4.83 -18.36 -1.14
N PHE A 39 -3.85 -17.47 -1.22
CA PHE A 39 -2.60 -17.56 -0.48
C PHE A 39 -2.37 -16.28 0.33
N HIS A 40 -1.53 -16.34 1.31
CA HIS A 40 -1.10 -15.19 2.10
C HIS A 40 0.39 -15.25 2.34
N LEU A 41 0.99 -14.09 2.39
CA LEU A 41 2.42 -13.94 2.63
C LEU A 41 2.70 -13.96 4.12
N GLY A 42 3.82 -14.58 4.47
CA GLY A 42 4.29 -14.59 5.84
C GLY A 42 4.64 -13.19 6.37
N PRO A 43 4.86 -13.09 7.69
CA PRO A 43 5.34 -11.85 8.29
C PRO A 43 6.65 -11.38 7.65
N LYS A 44 6.80 -10.09 7.49
CA LYS A 44 7.98 -9.43 6.89
C LYS A 44 8.22 -9.73 5.40
N ILE A 45 7.33 -10.42 4.72
CA ILE A 45 7.36 -10.54 3.27
C ILE A 45 6.54 -9.38 2.70
N TRP A 46 7.20 -8.50 1.96
CA TRP A 46 6.60 -7.33 1.36
C TRP A 46 6.01 -7.66 0.00
N SER A 47 4.74 -7.36 -0.18
CA SER A 47 4.08 -7.33 -1.47
C SER A 47 2.99 -6.27 -1.42
N PRO A 48 2.92 -5.39 -2.41
CA PRO A 48 1.84 -4.43 -2.51
C PRO A 48 0.53 -5.11 -2.95
N PHE A 49 -0.56 -4.40 -2.78
CA PHE A 49 -1.82 -4.65 -3.44
C PHE A 49 -2.45 -3.31 -3.83
N ASN A 50 -3.24 -3.32 -4.89
CA ASN A 50 -3.94 -2.11 -5.31
C ASN A 50 -5.34 -2.03 -4.69
N SER A 51 -6.03 -0.90 -4.92
CA SER A 51 -7.35 -0.63 -4.36
C SER A 51 -8.53 -1.19 -5.17
N GLN A 52 -8.32 -1.58 -6.42
CA GLN A 52 -9.41 -1.82 -7.38
C GLN A 52 -10.24 -3.07 -7.08
N ASN A 53 -9.60 -4.14 -6.62
CA ASN A 53 -10.26 -5.43 -6.31
C ASN A 53 -9.87 -5.91 -4.91
N THR A 54 -10.02 -5.04 -3.93
CA THR A 54 -9.57 -5.31 -2.55
C THR A 54 -10.69 -5.06 -1.54
N ALA A 55 -10.95 -6.05 -0.72
CA ALA A 55 -11.84 -5.96 0.43
C ALA A 55 -11.02 -5.80 1.72
N LEU A 56 -11.41 -4.86 2.57
CA LEU A 56 -10.80 -4.59 3.87
C LEU A 56 -11.81 -4.84 4.98
N ILE A 57 -11.37 -5.33 6.15
CA ILE A 57 -12.23 -5.32 7.33
C ILE A 57 -12.40 -3.88 7.84
N GLY A 58 -13.59 -3.53 8.32
CA GLY A 58 -13.92 -2.14 8.69
C GLY A 58 -12.98 -1.54 9.74
N GLU A 59 -12.54 -2.33 10.72
CA GLU A 59 -11.61 -1.87 11.77
C GLU A 59 -10.21 -1.50 11.25
N SER A 60 -9.83 -1.98 10.06
CA SER A 60 -8.51 -1.75 9.46
C SER A 60 -8.44 -0.48 8.57
N ILE A 61 -9.57 0.15 8.28
CA ILE A 61 -9.67 1.37 7.46
C ILE A 61 -8.67 2.47 7.89
N PRO A 62 -8.40 2.72 9.19
CA PRO A 62 -7.40 3.71 9.60
C PRO A 62 -6.01 3.49 9.01
N ALA A 63 -5.66 2.24 8.69
CA ALA A 63 -4.36 1.88 8.16
C ALA A 63 -4.23 2.04 6.63
N TYR A 64 -5.34 2.26 5.92
CA TYR A 64 -5.35 2.32 4.46
C TYR A 64 -5.84 3.69 3.97
N PHE A 65 -4.90 4.57 3.68
CA PHE A 65 -5.16 5.92 3.19
C PHE A 65 -4.53 6.12 1.81
N LEU A 66 -5.35 6.37 0.82
CA LEU A 66 -4.92 6.70 -0.54
C LEU A 66 -4.49 8.17 -0.58
N SER A 67 -3.19 8.40 -0.57
CA SER A 67 -2.63 9.74 -0.50
C SER A 67 -2.49 10.37 -1.89
N PRO A 68 -3.13 11.51 -2.18
CA PRO A 68 -2.98 12.18 -3.47
C PRO A 68 -1.56 12.71 -3.72
N HIS A 69 -0.69 12.67 -2.71
CA HIS A 69 0.66 13.23 -2.77
C HIS A 69 1.70 12.25 -3.32
N VAL A 70 1.33 11.02 -3.58
CA VAL A 70 2.17 10.00 -4.22
C VAL A 70 1.63 9.57 -5.59
N GLY A 71 0.78 10.41 -6.19
CA GLY A 71 0.26 10.24 -7.54
C GLY A 71 -0.44 8.90 -7.72
N ARG A 72 -0.18 8.25 -8.83
CA ARG A 72 -0.76 6.94 -9.20
C ARG A 72 -0.26 5.76 -8.37
N MET A 73 0.67 5.98 -7.44
CA MET A 73 1.20 4.95 -6.54
C MET A 73 0.56 5.01 -5.14
N ASP A 74 -0.58 5.69 -5.00
CA ASP A 74 -1.23 5.94 -3.71
C ASP A 74 -1.65 4.66 -2.99
N ASP A 75 -2.24 3.71 -3.68
CA ASP A 75 -2.65 2.41 -3.14
C ASP A 75 -1.43 1.50 -2.85
N ILE A 76 -0.38 1.58 -3.64
CA ILE A 76 0.86 0.84 -3.41
C ILE A 76 1.52 1.31 -2.09
N TYR A 77 1.68 2.61 -1.90
CA TYR A 77 2.23 3.16 -0.65
C TYR A 77 1.33 2.85 0.54
N ALA A 78 0.00 2.96 0.37
CA ALA A 78 -0.98 2.62 1.40
C ALA A 78 -0.90 1.13 1.78
N SER A 79 -0.74 0.24 0.79
CA SER A 79 -0.65 -1.20 1.02
C SER A 79 0.58 -1.60 1.86
N TYR A 80 1.71 -0.92 1.70
CA TYR A 80 2.89 -1.15 2.50
C TYR A 80 2.73 -0.66 3.95
N ILE A 81 2.11 0.49 4.17
CA ILE A 81 1.71 0.95 5.52
C ILE A 81 0.79 -0.09 6.17
N TYR A 82 -0.23 -0.51 5.42
CA TYR A 82 -1.21 -1.50 5.85
C TYR A 82 -0.55 -2.83 6.24
N LYS A 83 0.34 -3.34 5.38
CA LYS A 83 1.08 -4.59 5.65
C LYS A 83 1.91 -4.50 6.93
N LYS A 84 2.62 -3.38 7.14
CA LYS A 84 3.41 -3.17 8.37
C LYS A 84 2.56 -3.23 9.62
N ILE A 85 1.36 -2.67 9.58
CA ILE A 85 0.41 -2.66 10.69
C ILE A 85 -0.20 -4.05 10.89
N CYS A 86 -0.56 -4.73 9.80
CA CYS A 86 -1.04 -6.11 9.86
C CYS A 86 -0.02 -7.04 10.53
N ASP A 87 1.25 -6.95 10.17
CA ASP A 87 2.31 -7.76 10.78
C ASP A 87 2.44 -7.50 12.29
N HIS A 88 2.33 -6.24 12.72
CA HIS A 88 2.35 -5.87 14.12
C HIS A 88 1.16 -6.47 14.90
N LEU A 89 -0.04 -6.39 14.31
CA LEU A 89 -1.29 -6.85 14.93
C LEU A 89 -1.56 -8.34 14.72
N ARG A 90 -0.68 -9.05 14.01
CA ARG A 90 -0.81 -10.48 13.67
C ARG A 90 -2.02 -10.78 12.78
N PHE A 91 -2.31 -9.90 11.86
CA PHE A 91 -3.23 -10.13 10.77
C PHE A 91 -2.47 -10.46 9.48
N ASN A 92 -3.15 -11.15 8.57
CA ASN A 92 -2.64 -11.45 7.23
C ASN A 92 -3.41 -10.70 6.15
N ILE A 93 -2.75 -10.54 5.01
CA ILE A 93 -3.36 -10.15 3.74
C ILE A 93 -3.46 -11.40 2.90
N SER A 94 -4.66 -11.71 2.43
CA SER A 94 -4.93 -12.80 1.50
C SER A 94 -4.89 -12.28 0.08
N TYR A 95 -4.20 -12.99 -0.79
CA TYR A 95 -4.21 -12.75 -2.24
C TYR A 95 -5.04 -13.87 -2.87
N GLY A 96 -6.02 -13.48 -3.66
CA GLY A 96 -7.08 -14.39 -3.99
C GLY A 96 -7.34 -14.59 -5.47
N TYR A 97 -8.18 -15.56 -5.69
CA TYR A 97 -8.67 -15.96 -6.99
C TYR A 97 -9.30 -14.75 -7.71
N PRO A 98 -9.10 -14.59 -9.01
CA PRO A 98 -9.69 -13.49 -9.77
C PRO A 98 -11.21 -13.67 -9.87
N LEU A 99 -11.93 -12.71 -9.28
CA LEU A 99 -13.39 -12.60 -9.38
C LEU A 99 -13.83 -11.54 -10.39
N VAL A 100 -12.88 -10.73 -10.88
CA VAL A 100 -13.15 -9.66 -11.82
C VAL A 100 -12.30 -9.82 -13.08
N ARG A 101 -12.88 -9.40 -14.18
CA ARG A 101 -12.20 -9.18 -15.46
C ARG A 101 -12.08 -7.68 -15.67
N GLN A 102 -10.89 -7.21 -15.97
CA GLN A 102 -10.65 -5.81 -16.28
C GLN A 102 -10.46 -5.63 -17.78
N ASP A 103 -11.29 -4.78 -18.37
CA ASP A 103 -11.08 -4.24 -19.70
C ASP A 103 -10.63 -2.78 -19.52
N ARG A 104 -9.36 -2.53 -19.77
CA ARG A 104 -8.75 -1.23 -19.51
C ARG A 104 -9.11 -0.23 -20.62
N ASN A 105 -9.41 1.01 -20.23
CA ASN A 105 -9.52 2.11 -21.18
C ASN A 105 -8.16 2.44 -21.78
N ASP A 106 -8.18 3.10 -22.94
CA ASP A 106 -6.96 3.61 -23.58
C ASP A 106 -6.23 4.58 -22.65
N HIS A 107 -4.93 4.36 -22.49
CA HIS A 107 -4.05 5.18 -21.67
C HIS A 107 -2.84 5.63 -22.45
N ASN A 108 -2.41 6.87 -22.22
CA ASN A 108 -1.09 7.32 -22.64
C ASN A 108 -0.04 6.81 -21.65
N ILE A 109 0.61 5.69 -21.99
CA ILE A 109 1.57 5.00 -21.11
C ILE A 109 2.76 5.91 -20.77
N TRP A 110 3.17 6.81 -21.67
CA TRP A 110 4.25 7.76 -21.39
C TRP A 110 3.85 8.78 -20.32
N ASN A 111 2.61 9.25 -20.35
CA ASN A 111 2.08 10.11 -19.31
C ASN A 111 1.96 9.35 -17.96
N ASP A 112 1.52 8.10 -18.00
CA ASP A 112 1.48 7.25 -16.82
C ASP A 112 2.90 7.09 -16.22
N LEU A 113 3.91 6.81 -17.05
CA LEU A 113 5.30 6.72 -16.62
C LEU A 113 5.80 8.03 -15.97
N ASP A 114 5.48 9.18 -16.56
CA ASP A 114 5.87 10.47 -15.99
C ASP A 114 5.26 10.71 -14.61
N LEU A 115 4.05 10.24 -14.39
CA LEU A 115 3.36 10.33 -13.10
C LEU A 115 3.87 9.33 -12.06
N GLU A 116 4.41 8.18 -12.48
CA GLU A 116 4.85 7.09 -11.61
C GLU A 116 6.35 7.14 -11.28
N LYS A 117 7.22 7.55 -12.21
CA LYS A 117 8.68 7.39 -12.14
C LYS A 117 9.33 7.88 -10.84
N ASN A 118 8.91 9.04 -10.34
CA ASN A 118 9.49 9.59 -9.11
C ASN A 118 9.13 8.76 -7.88
N TYR A 119 7.93 8.21 -7.86
CA TYR A 119 7.43 7.44 -6.73
C TYR A 119 8.01 6.03 -6.72
N HIS A 120 8.32 5.45 -7.87
CA HIS A 120 9.16 4.24 -7.96
C HIS A 120 10.54 4.48 -7.35
N TYR A 121 11.18 5.58 -7.71
CA TYR A 121 12.49 5.98 -7.17
C TYR A 121 12.46 6.25 -5.66
N PHE A 122 11.34 6.79 -5.12
CA PHE A 122 11.21 7.06 -3.69
C PHE A 122 10.85 5.82 -2.88
N LEU A 123 10.31 4.79 -3.52
CA LEU A 123 9.75 3.61 -2.85
C LEU A 123 10.79 2.83 -2.06
N GLU A 124 12.00 2.67 -2.58
CA GLU A 124 13.09 1.95 -1.91
C GLU A 124 13.42 2.58 -0.55
N ASP A 125 13.64 3.90 -0.53
CA ASP A 125 13.90 4.62 0.72
C ASP A 125 12.73 4.52 1.69
N PHE A 126 11.49 4.59 1.17
CA PHE A 126 10.29 4.46 1.97
C PHE A 126 10.21 3.09 2.65
N LEU A 127 10.45 2.01 1.91
CA LEU A 127 10.44 0.64 2.43
C LEU A 127 11.54 0.42 3.46
N ASN A 128 12.76 0.87 3.18
CA ASN A 128 13.88 0.79 4.11
C ASN A 128 13.55 1.47 5.44
N ILE A 129 12.91 2.65 5.40
CA ILE A 129 12.48 3.34 6.62
C ILE A 129 11.38 2.54 7.34
N LEU A 130 10.40 2.03 6.61
CA LEU A 130 9.34 1.21 7.20
C LEU A 130 9.89 -0.03 7.88
N GLU A 131 10.88 -0.69 7.28
CA GLU A 131 11.51 -1.87 7.86
C GLU A 131 12.15 -1.59 9.22
N GLU A 132 12.86 -0.47 9.35
CA GLU A 132 13.51 -0.04 10.57
C GLU A 132 12.52 0.30 11.72
N ILE A 133 11.28 0.65 11.39
CA ILE A 133 10.32 1.08 12.41
C ILE A 133 9.74 -0.13 13.15
N LYS A 134 9.81 -0.08 14.47
CA LYS A 134 9.10 -1.01 15.36
C LYS A 134 7.91 -0.27 15.98
N ILE A 135 6.69 -0.76 15.75
CA ILE A 135 5.48 -0.23 16.39
C ILE A 135 5.48 -0.69 17.86
N ASP A 136 5.11 0.20 18.77
CA ASP A 136 5.12 -0.11 20.21
C ASP A 136 4.02 -1.11 20.55
N LYS A 137 4.34 -2.11 21.38
CA LYS A 137 3.44 -3.22 21.74
C LYS A 137 2.10 -2.77 22.34
N LYS A 138 2.05 -1.62 23.00
CA LYS A 138 0.83 -1.04 23.57
C LYS A 138 -0.22 -0.63 22.52
N ASN A 139 0.21 -0.40 21.27
CA ASN A 139 -0.67 -0.06 20.17
C ASN A 139 -1.24 -1.35 19.54
N ASN A 140 -2.35 -1.83 20.09
CA ASN A 140 -2.93 -3.15 19.84
C ASN A 140 -4.17 -3.14 18.93
N ASN A 141 -4.46 -2.02 18.28
CA ASN A 141 -5.52 -1.89 17.28
C ASN A 141 -5.03 -1.06 16.08
N PHE A 142 -5.75 -1.14 14.96
CA PHE A 142 -5.36 -0.50 13.70
C PHE A 142 -5.17 1.01 13.84
N TYR A 143 -6.07 1.70 14.54
CA TYR A 143 -5.99 3.15 14.71
C TYR A 143 -4.74 3.58 15.48
N SER A 144 -4.51 3.01 16.67
CA SER A 144 -3.36 3.37 17.51
C SER A 144 -2.04 2.95 16.88
N ALA A 145 -2.00 1.78 16.22
CA ALA A 145 -0.81 1.29 15.51
C ALA A 145 -0.46 2.22 14.33
N THR A 146 -1.47 2.70 13.59
CA THR A 146 -1.24 3.64 12.49
C THR A 146 -0.69 4.98 12.99
N ILE A 147 -1.27 5.55 14.04
CA ILE A 147 -0.75 6.79 14.64
C ILE A 147 0.73 6.62 15.05
N ASN A 148 1.04 5.53 15.74
CA ASN A 148 2.40 5.26 16.20
C ASN A 148 3.38 5.12 15.03
N LEU A 149 2.98 4.37 13.98
CA LEU A 149 3.79 4.19 12.78
C LEU A 149 4.04 5.52 12.07
N ILE A 150 3.01 6.33 11.84
CA ILE A 150 3.11 7.60 11.12
C ILE A 150 3.98 8.60 11.88
N ASN A 151 3.88 8.69 13.21
CA ASN A 151 4.73 9.55 14.02
C ASN A 151 6.21 9.13 13.98
N LYS A 152 6.48 7.83 14.02
CA LYS A 152 7.84 7.30 13.90
C LYS A 152 8.40 7.48 12.49
N LEU A 153 7.58 7.33 11.46
CA LEU A 153 7.94 7.59 10.08
C LEU A 153 8.35 9.05 9.89
N GLU A 154 7.58 10.00 10.42
CA GLU A 154 7.92 11.44 10.41
C GLU A 154 9.26 11.70 11.07
N THR A 155 9.48 11.14 12.26
CA THR A 155 10.72 11.30 13.00
C THR A 155 11.93 10.78 12.21
N LYS A 156 11.79 9.63 11.56
CA LYS A 156 12.84 9.04 10.74
C LYS A 156 13.14 9.86 9.48
N ILE A 157 12.09 10.30 8.78
CA ILE A 157 12.21 11.12 7.56
C ILE A 157 12.90 12.46 7.87
N ASN A 158 12.55 13.10 8.98
CA ASN A 158 13.16 14.38 9.37
C ASN A 158 14.65 14.27 9.76
N LYS A 159 15.13 13.07 10.07
CA LYS A 159 16.55 12.79 10.38
C LYS A 159 17.40 12.43 9.17
N LYS A 160 16.77 12.11 8.03
CA LYS A 160 17.48 11.73 6.80
C LYS A 160 17.66 12.94 5.88
N ASN A 161 18.81 12.99 5.24
CA ASN A 161 19.10 14.03 4.24
C ASN A 161 18.60 13.56 2.87
N PHE A 162 17.32 13.84 2.58
CA PHE A 162 16.72 13.57 1.27
C PHE A 162 16.81 14.79 0.37
N GLU A 163 16.83 14.55 -0.94
CA GLU A 163 16.62 15.61 -1.92
C GLU A 163 15.29 16.36 -1.67
N PRO A 164 15.20 17.66 -1.97
CA PRO A 164 14.04 18.49 -1.62
C PRO A 164 12.70 17.94 -2.13
N LYS A 165 12.66 17.38 -3.34
CA LYS A 165 11.43 16.84 -3.95
C LYS A 165 10.93 15.61 -3.19
N LYS A 166 11.81 14.67 -2.87
CA LYS A 166 11.51 13.45 -2.09
C LYS A 166 11.06 13.81 -0.68
N LEU A 167 11.79 14.69 -0.01
CA LEU A 167 11.43 15.16 1.34
C LEU A 167 10.06 15.82 1.36
N LYS A 168 9.76 16.68 0.38
CA LYS A 168 8.45 17.33 0.23
C LYS A 168 7.34 16.29 0.06
N CYS A 169 7.54 15.30 -0.82
CA CYS A 169 6.58 14.21 -1.04
C CYS A 169 6.28 13.48 0.28
N PHE A 170 7.30 13.02 0.99
CA PHE A 170 7.12 12.30 2.25
C PHE A 170 6.46 13.14 3.35
N LYS A 171 6.79 14.42 3.47
CA LYS A 171 6.12 15.33 4.41
C LYS A 171 4.63 15.49 4.12
N TYR A 172 4.26 15.64 2.85
CA TYR A 172 2.85 15.74 2.46
C TYR A 172 2.10 14.42 2.65
N PHE A 173 2.73 13.30 2.35
CA PHE A 173 2.18 11.98 2.61
C PHE A 173 1.85 11.79 4.10
N ILE A 174 2.78 12.11 4.98
CA ILE A 174 2.59 12.06 6.44
C ILE A 174 1.48 13.00 6.90
N LYS A 175 1.48 14.24 6.40
CA LYS A 175 0.44 15.23 6.70
C LYS A 175 -0.95 14.72 6.31
N GLY A 176 -1.07 14.11 5.13
CA GLY A 176 -2.30 13.49 4.65
C GLY A 176 -2.80 12.39 5.59
N TYR A 177 -1.91 11.47 6.00
CA TYR A 177 -2.27 10.44 6.98
C TYR A 177 -2.74 11.00 8.33
N LYS A 178 -2.10 12.06 8.82
CA LYS A 178 -2.53 12.71 10.07
C LYS A 178 -3.93 13.31 9.97
N ILE A 179 -4.24 13.96 8.85
CA ILE A 179 -5.58 14.52 8.58
C ILE A 179 -6.61 13.38 8.49
N TRP A 180 -6.28 12.31 7.76
CA TRP A 180 -7.13 11.13 7.64
C TRP A 180 -7.47 10.53 9.02
N LEU A 181 -6.48 10.32 9.86
CA LEU A 181 -6.67 9.78 11.20
C LEU A 181 -7.51 10.70 12.10
N GLN A 182 -7.33 12.02 11.98
CA GLN A 182 -8.16 12.99 12.70
C GLN A 182 -9.62 12.95 12.24
N SER A 183 -9.85 12.78 10.93
CA SER A 183 -11.21 12.67 10.35
C SER A 183 -11.93 11.40 10.83
N ILE A 184 -11.24 10.26 10.84
CA ILE A 184 -11.79 8.99 11.36
C ILE A 184 -12.16 9.11 12.84
N LYS A 185 -11.35 9.81 13.65
CA LYS A 185 -11.66 10.00 15.07
C LYS A 185 -12.97 10.75 15.31
N LYS A 186 -13.36 11.63 14.40
CA LYS A 186 -14.61 12.40 14.52
C LYS A 186 -15.87 11.60 14.13
N ILE A 187 -15.68 10.52 13.38
CA ILE A 187 -16.80 9.69 12.88
C ILE A 187 -17.11 8.53 13.85
N ARG A 188 -16.15 8.18 14.70
CA ARG A 188 -16.29 7.15 15.76
C ARG A 188 -16.80 7.78 17.05
#